data_7dd056b5b39a10333b925086c34c6d40
#
_entry.id   7dd056b5b39a10333b925086c34c6d40
#
_cell.length_a   1.000
_cell.length_b   1.000
_cell.length_c   1.000
_cell.angle_alpha   90.00
_cell.angle_beta   90.00
_cell.angle_gamma   90.00
#
_symmetry.space_group_name_H-M   'P 1'
#
loop_
_entity.id
_entity.type
_entity.pdbx_description
1 polymer ?
#
loop_
_entity_poly.entity_id
_entity_poly.type
_entity_poly.pdbx_seq_one_letter_code
_entity_poly.pdbx_strand_id
1 'polypeptide(L)'
;MKKMFVLGAMLVALVAFQPAESFAQKKGKWVTLFDGKSFDGWKKWKGGEITKWAIEDGAMVLTEKGGGDLLTVNQYGDFELELEWKISEGGNSGVMYHVQEGEKYCCPYSTGPEIQVLDDAKHPDSFAGKDGNHKSGSLYDMLPPNDLKAVKPAGEWNKMRLVIKNGKGESWLNGKKVVDFPTKGPEWDAMVANSKFKGWNGFGTSDKGHIAIQDHGDKVWYRNIRIREL
;
A
#
# COMPACT_ATOMS: atom_id res chain seq x y z
N MET A 1 -20.77 25.49 81.15
CA MET A 1 -21.09 25.08 79.81
C MET A 1 -19.83 25.21 78.94
N LYS A 2 -19.12 24.08 78.69
CA LYS A 2 -17.88 24.07 77.88
C LYS A 2 -18.28 23.72 76.40
N LYS A 3 -17.97 24.63 75.48
CA LYS A 3 -18.13 24.43 74.05
C LYS A 3 -16.92 23.67 73.49
N MET A 4 -17.15 22.50 72.98
CA MET A 4 -16.15 21.68 72.31
C MET A 4 -16.13 22.07 70.83
N PHE A 5 -15.00 22.58 70.33
CA PHE A 5 -14.77 22.79 68.90
C PHE A 5 -14.19 21.50 68.29
N VAL A 6 -14.91 20.90 67.34
CA VAL A 6 -14.40 19.80 66.52
C VAL A 6 -13.76 20.36 65.30
N LEU A 7 -12.44 20.17 65.18
CA LEU A 7 -11.65 20.55 64.01
C LEU A 7 -11.72 19.41 62.98
N GLY A 8 -12.45 19.57 61.91
CA GLY A 8 -12.50 18.62 60.81
C GLY A 8 -11.28 18.79 59.91
N ALA A 9 -10.39 17.83 59.89
CA ALA A 9 -9.26 17.78 58.96
C ALA A 9 -9.77 17.29 57.57
N MET A 10 -9.69 18.19 56.60
CA MET A 10 -10.00 17.89 55.19
C MET A 10 -8.77 17.29 54.50
N LEU A 11 -8.79 15.98 54.24
CA LEU A 11 -7.72 15.28 53.49
C LEU A 11 -7.88 15.59 52.01
N VAL A 12 -6.99 16.43 51.47
CA VAL A 12 -6.89 16.68 50.04
C VAL A 12 -6.05 15.56 49.43
N ALA A 13 -6.69 14.61 48.73
CA ALA A 13 -5.99 13.60 47.95
C ALA A 13 -5.40 14.23 46.69
N LEU A 14 -4.08 14.40 46.64
CA LEU A 14 -3.37 14.73 45.40
C LEU A 14 -3.40 13.51 44.49
N VAL A 15 -4.23 13.54 43.45
CA VAL A 15 -4.14 12.60 42.34
C VAL A 15 -2.93 13.02 41.51
N ALA A 16 -1.85 12.26 41.62
CA ALA A 16 -0.67 12.42 40.78
C ALA A 16 -1.04 11.97 39.35
N PHE A 17 -1.18 12.93 38.45
CA PHE A 17 -1.31 12.70 37.02
C PHE A 17 0.04 12.17 36.51
N GLN A 18 0.19 10.87 36.34
CA GLN A 18 1.35 10.30 35.64
C GLN A 18 1.16 10.56 34.15
N PRO A 19 2.13 11.22 33.48
CA PRO A 19 2.06 11.31 32.03
C PRO A 19 2.12 9.90 31.44
N ALA A 20 1.16 9.55 30.60
CA ALA A 20 1.19 8.32 29.82
C ALA A 20 2.46 8.34 28.96
N GLU A 21 3.41 7.49 29.28
CA GLU A 21 4.58 7.26 28.43
C GLU A 21 4.07 6.78 27.07
N SER A 22 4.18 7.65 26.09
CA SER A 22 3.99 7.29 24.68
C SER A 22 5.08 6.28 24.32
N PHE A 23 4.74 4.99 24.33
CA PHE A 23 5.58 3.97 23.75
C PHE A 23 5.67 4.25 22.25
N ALA A 24 6.67 5.02 21.83
CA ALA A 24 7.04 5.14 20.43
C ALA A 24 7.47 3.75 19.97
N GLN A 25 6.57 3.05 19.27
CA GLN A 25 6.84 1.75 18.71
C GLN A 25 8.10 1.86 17.84
N LYS A 26 9.18 1.12 18.19
CA LYS A 26 10.42 1.14 17.42
C LYS A 26 10.09 0.65 16.00
N LYS A 27 10.21 1.53 15.02
CA LYS A 27 10.11 1.15 13.61
C LYS A 27 11.13 0.04 13.32
N GLY A 28 10.70 -1.01 12.61
CA GLY A 28 11.57 -2.09 12.18
C GLY A 28 12.72 -1.59 11.31
N LYS A 29 13.74 -2.42 11.14
CA LYS A 29 14.84 -2.15 10.20
C LYS A 29 14.31 -2.29 8.76
N TRP A 30 14.84 -1.48 7.86
CA TRP A 30 14.60 -1.66 6.43
C TRP A 30 15.17 -2.99 5.93
N VAL A 31 14.36 -3.73 5.20
CA VAL A 31 14.71 -4.96 4.50
C VAL A 31 14.59 -4.69 3.00
N THR A 32 15.63 -4.98 2.25
CA THR A 32 15.60 -4.92 0.79
C THR A 32 14.79 -6.09 0.26
N LEU A 33 13.73 -5.81 -0.50
CA LEU A 33 12.90 -6.83 -1.16
C LEU A 33 13.40 -7.18 -2.56
N PHE A 34 14.14 -6.26 -3.20
CA PHE A 34 14.76 -6.48 -4.49
C PHE A 34 16.10 -5.76 -4.55
N ASP A 35 17.16 -6.51 -4.79
CA ASP A 35 18.54 -6.04 -4.76
C ASP A 35 19.09 -5.63 -6.14
N GLY A 36 18.28 -5.75 -7.19
CA GLY A 36 18.67 -5.49 -8.57
C GLY A 36 19.42 -6.63 -9.25
N LYS A 37 19.54 -7.82 -8.63
CA LYS A 37 20.36 -8.93 -9.12
C LYS A 37 19.61 -10.25 -9.25
N SER A 38 18.62 -10.51 -8.40
CA SER A 38 17.84 -11.73 -8.42
C SER A 38 16.37 -11.47 -8.08
N PHE A 39 15.52 -12.44 -8.37
CA PHE A 39 14.13 -12.49 -7.91
C PHE A 39 13.98 -13.21 -6.56
N ASP A 40 15.07 -13.40 -5.81
CA ASP A 40 14.99 -14.01 -4.49
C ASP A 40 14.04 -13.22 -3.58
N GLY A 41 13.16 -13.95 -2.87
CA GLY A 41 12.09 -13.31 -2.09
C GLY A 41 10.82 -12.97 -2.88
N TRP A 42 10.79 -13.24 -4.19
CA TRP A 42 9.62 -13.10 -5.06
C TRP A 42 9.17 -14.43 -5.64
N LYS A 43 7.90 -14.55 -5.90
CA LYS A 43 7.28 -15.70 -6.56
C LYS A 43 6.20 -15.22 -7.53
N LYS A 44 5.91 -16.03 -8.52
CA LYS A 44 4.81 -15.78 -9.45
C LYS A 44 3.47 -16.14 -8.78
N TRP A 45 2.43 -15.35 -9.04
CA TRP A 45 1.05 -15.70 -8.68
C TRP A 45 0.70 -17.09 -9.21
N LYS A 46 0.13 -17.95 -8.35
CA LYS A 46 -0.16 -19.36 -8.60
C LYS A 46 1.06 -20.24 -8.92
N GLY A 47 2.26 -19.77 -8.64
CA GLY A 47 3.49 -20.53 -8.79
C GLY A 47 4.04 -20.61 -10.22
N GLY A 48 5.04 -21.46 -10.40
CA GLY A 48 5.78 -21.59 -11.65
C GLY A 48 6.99 -20.66 -11.71
N GLU A 49 7.74 -20.76 -12.81
CA GLU A 49 8.92 -19.95 -13.05
C GLU A 49 8.54 -18.48 -13.35
N ILE A 50 9.38 -17.56 -12.87
CA ILE A 50 9.31 -16.16 -13.24
C ILE A 50 9.88 -16.03 -14.65
N THR A 51 9.00 -15.88 -15.63
CA THR A 51 9.34 -15.69 -17.04
C THR A 51 8.78 -14.36 -17.51
N LYS A 52 9.38 -13.75 -18.55
CA LYS A 52 8.98 -12.44 -19.09
C LYS A 52 9.15 -11.27 -18.12
N TRP A 53 9.61 -11.53 -16.92
CA TRP A 53 10.22 -10.57 -16.03
C TRP A 53 11.73 -10.75 -16.12
N ALA A 54 12.46 -9.70 -16.46
CA ALA A 54 13.91 -9.68 -16.56
C ALA A 54 14.50 -8.71 -15.52
N ILE A 55 15.80 -8.75 -15.37
CA ILE A 55 16.55 -7.75 -14.60
C ILE A 55 17.38 -6.96 -15.60
N GLU A 56 17.05 -5.67 -15.77
CA GLU A 56 17.73 -4.74 -16.65
C GLU A 56 18.18 -3.52 -15.83
N ASP A 57 19.46 -3.18 -15.85
CA ASP A 57 20.04 -2.01 -15.16
C ASP A 57 19.64 -1.91 -13.67
N GLY A 58 19.60 -3.05 -12.97
CA GLY A 58 19.23 -3.12 -11.56
C GLY A 58 17.73 -2.92 -11.27
N ALA A 59 16.87 -3.01 -12.27
CA ALA A 59 15.42 -3.00 -12.13
C ALA A 59 14.82 -4.33 -12.57
N MET A 60 13.75 -4.79 -11.90
CA MET A 60 12.88 -5.82 -12.44
C MET A 60 11.98 -5.22 -13.53
N VAL A 61 11.87 -5.86 -14.67
CA VAL A 61 11.22 -5.33 -15.86
C VAL A 61 10.28 -6.35 -16.43
N LEU A 62 9.02 -6.01 -16.59
CA LEU A 62 8.10 -6.79 -17.41
C LEU A 62 8.43 -6.52 -18.88
N THR A 63 8.96 -7.53 -19.57
CA THR A 63 9.42 -7.41 -20.96
C THR A 63 8.32 -7.71 -21.96
N GLU A 64 7.37 -8.57 -21.56
CA GLU A 64 6.26 -9.00 -22.41
C GLU A 64 5.04 -9.35 -21.54
N LYS A 65 3.85 -9.18 -22.10
CA LYS A 65 2.59 -9.62 -21.50
C LYS A 65 2.60 -11.12 -21.17
N GLY A 66 2.01 -11.48 -20.03
CA GLY A 66 1.83 -12.87 -19.60
C GLY A 66 3.01 -13.41 -18.79
N GLY A 67 3.82 -12.54 -18.20
CA GLY A 67 4.78 -12.89 -17.15
C GLY A 67 4.09 -13.32 -15.85
N GLY A 68 2.87 -12.81 -15.65
CA GLY A 68 2.07 -12.98 -14.45
C GLY A 68 2.52 -12.04 -13.33
N ASP A 69 1.61 -11.81 -12.40
CA ASP A 69 1.89 -10.95 -11.23
C ASP A 69 2.98 -11.57 -10.34
N LEU A 70 3.83 -10.73 -9.77
CA LEU A 70 4.85 -11.14 -8.80
C LEU A 70 4.40 -10.80 -7.39
N LEU A 71 4.59 -11.76 -6.46
CA LEU A 71 4.31 -11.61 -5.05
C LEU A 71 5.58 -11.74 -4.23
N THR A 72 5.68 -11.00 -3.13
CA THR A 72 6.68 -11.33 -2.11
C THR A 72 6.43 -12.71 -1.53
N VAL A 73 7.48 -13.48 -1.21
CA VAL A 73 7.35 -14.77 -0.49
C VAL A 73 6.82 -14.54 0.91
N ASN A 74 7.29 -13.49 1.59
CA ASN A 74 6.83 -13.10 2.91
C ASN A 74 5.55 -12.27 2.86
N GLN A 75 4.83 -12.27 3.98
CA GLN A 75 3.64 -11.47 4.20
C GLN A 75 3.91 -10.39 5.24
N TYR A 76 3.25 -9.24 5.10
CA TYR A 76 3.41 -8.06 5.94
C TYR A 76 2.06 -7.59 6.47
N GLY A 77 2.02 -7.19 7.75
CA GLY A 77 0.87 -6.54 8.39
C GLY A 77 0.99 -5.02 8.32
N ASP A 78 1.30 -4.39 9.44
CA ASP A 78 1.65 -2.98 9.48
C ASP A 78 3.06 -2.79 8.91
N PHE A 79 3.22 -1.95 7.87
CA PHE A 79 4.49 -1.76 7.19
C PHE A 79 4.64 -0.37 6.56
N GLU A 80 5.87 -0.05 6.21
CA GLU A 80 6.23 1.03 5.29
C GLU A 80 7.04 0.43 4.14
N LEU A 81 6.50 0.56 2.91
CA LEU A 81 7.10 0.12 1.66
C LEU A 81 7.60 1.35 0.89
N GLU A 82 8.82 1.29 0.37
CA GLU A 82 9.33 2.23 -0.62
C GLU A 82 9.79 1.49 -1.86
N LEU A 83 9.52 2.07 -3.02
CA LEU A 83 10.01 1.60 -4.30
C LEU A 83 10.07 2.74 -5.32
N GLU A 84 10.78 2.50 -6.42
CA GLU A 84 10.73 3.36 -7.59
C GLU A 84 10.14 2.58 -8.76
N TRP A 85 9.29 3.24 -9.53
CA TRP A 85 8.69 2.68 -10.73
C TRP A 85 8.83 3.61 -11.94
N LYS A 86 8.89 3.03 -13.11
CA LYS A 86 8.86 3.69 -14.40
C LYS A 86 7.93 2.90 -15.30
N ILE A 87 7.07 3.59 -16.05
CA ILE A 87 6.11 2.97 -16.95
C ILE A 87 6.37 3.38 -18.40
N SER A 88 6.08 2.48 -19.35
CA SER A 88 6.08 2.83 -20.78
C SER A 88 4.96 3.79 -21.13
N GLU A 89 5.09 4.44 -22.28
CA GLU A 89 4.02 5.26 -22.85
C GLU A 89 2.73 4.45 -23.01
N GLY A 90 1.62 4.97 -22.50
CA GLY A 90 0.32 4.29 -22.47
C GLY A 90 0.29 3.04 -21.62
N GLY A 91 1.25 2.85 -20.69
CA GLY A 91 1.35 1.63 -19.88
C GLY A 91 0.53 1.68 -18.60
N ASN A 92 0.24 0.49 -18.08
CA ASN A 92 -0.51 0.23 -16.85
C ASN A 92 0.17 -0.88 -16.04
N SER A 93 0.16 -0.72 -14.73
CA SER A 93 0.60 -1.66 -13.72
C SER A 93 0.02 -1.25 -12.37
N GLY A 94 0.38 -1.94 -11.28
CA GLY A 94 -0.08 -1.61 -9.93
C GLY A 94 0.75 -2.27 -8.84
N VAL A 95 0.66 -1.72 -7.64
CA VAL A 95 1.25 -2.30 -6.43
C VAL A 95 0.13 -2.61 -5.45
N MET A 96 -0.07 -3.89 -5.17
CA MET A 96 -1.11 -4.35 -4.26
C MET A 96 -0.54 -4.75 -2.92
N TYR A 97 -1.32 -4.62 -1.87
CA TYR A 97 -0.93 -5.00 -0.51
C TYR A 97 -1.95 -5.93 0.15
N HIS A 98 -1.52 -6.66 1.17
CA HIS A 98 -2.33 -7.64 1.92
C HIS A 98 -2.98 -8.71 1.03
N VAL A 99 -2.34 -9.02 -0.09
CA VAL A 99 -2.82 -10.04 -1.05
C VAL A 99 -2.89 -11.40 -0.37
N GLN A 100 -4.01 -12.10 -0.56
CA GLN A 100 -4.23 -13.47 -0.10
C GLN A 100 -4.20 -14.43 -1.26
N GLU A 101 -3.45 -15.52 -1.13
CA GLU A 101 -3.49 -16.63 -2.07
C GLU A 101 -4.65 -17.58 -1.76
N GLY A 102 -5.11 -18.29 -2.76
CA GLY A 102 -6.14 -19.33 -2.66
C GLY A 102 -6.71 -19.69 -4.01
N GLU A 103 -7.11 -20.93 -4.18
CA GLU A 103 -7.64 -21.46 -5.47
C GLU A 103 -8.84 -20.67 -5.99
N LYS A 104 -9.68 -20.18 -5.05
CA LYS A 104 -10.89 -19.40 -5.37
C LYS A 104 -10.61 -18.02 -5.94
N TYR A 105 -9.39 -17.50 -5.78
CA TYR A 105 -9.02 -16.16 -6.26
C TYR A 105 -8.37 -16.27 -7.63
N CYS A 106 -8.84 -15.48 -8.60
CA CYS A 106 -8.28 -15.47 -9.95
C CYS A 106 -6.90 -14.79 -10.00
N CYS A 107 -6.70 -13.78 -9.20
CA CYS A 107 -5.62 -12.81 -9.33
C CYS A 107 -5.38 -12.06 -8.01
N PRO A 108 -4.22 -11.40 -7.81
CA PRO A 108 -3.88 -10.65 -6.60
C PRO A 108 -4.90 -9.58 -6.24
N TYR A 109 -5.39 -8.84 -7.22
CA TYR A 109 -6.41 -7.80 -7.02
C TYR A 109 -7.79 -8.33 -6.60
N SER A 110 -7.99 -9.66 -6.56
CA SER A 110 -9.21 -10.24 -5.97
C SER A 110 -9.31 -9.97 -4.47
N THR A 111 -8.19 -9.77 -3.79
CA THR A 111 -8.11 -9.60 -2.34
C THR A 111 -7.31 -8.38 -1.90
N GLY A 112 -6.28 -7.99 -2.67
CA GLY A 112 -5.35 -6.92 -2.34
C GLY A 112 -5.79 -5.60 -2.94
N PRO A 113 -6.01 -4.56 -2.11
CA PRO A 113 -6.19 -3.21 -2.61
C PRO A 113 -4.94 -2.72 -3.32
N GLU A 114 -5.12 -1.88 -4.35
CA GLU A 114 -4.09 -1.48 -5.29
C GLU A 114 -3.78 0.01 -5.20
N ILE A 115 -2.49 0.34 -5.21
CA ILE A 115 -1.99 1.68 -5.52
C ILE A 115 -1.58 1.71 -6.98
N GLN A 116 -2.27 2.54 -7.75
CA GLN A 116 -2.16 2.58 -9.20
C GLN A 116 -0.81 3.07 -9.70
N VAL A 117 -0.29 2.41 -10.76
CA VAL A 117 0.88 2.79 -11.55
C VAL A 117 0.46 2.89 -13.02
N LEU A 118 0.45 4.11 -13.57
CA LEU A 118 -0.15 4.37 -14.87
C LEU A 118 0.57 5.48 -15.62
N ASP A 119 0.52 5.47 -16.95
CA ASP A 119 0.73 6.68 -17.74
C ASP A 119 -0.57 7.52 -17.73
N ASP A 120 -0.64 8.47 -16.83
CA ASP A 120 -1.82 9.32 -16.65
C ASP A 120 -2.20 10.13 -17.90
N ALA A 121 -1.24 10.36 -18.81
CA ALA A 121 -1.46 11.18 -20.01
C ALA A 121 -2.08 10.39 -21.16
N LYS A 122 -1.74 9.10 -21.31
CA LYS A 122 -2.08 8.34 -22.52
C LYS A 122 -2.86 7.06 -22.29
N HIS A 123 -2.79 6.44 -21.09
CA HIS A 123 -3.54 5.21 -20.86
C HIS A 123 -5.05 5.50 -20.76
N PRO A 124 -5.93 4.77 -21.47
CA PRO A 124 -7.38 5.01 -21.46
C PRO A 124 -8.02 4.99 -20.06
N ASP A 125 -7.50 4.14 -19.17
CA ASP A 125 -8.04 3.99 -17.83
C ASP A 125 -7.88 5.27 -16.97
N SER A 126 -6.90 6.14 -17.27
CA SER A 126 -6.74 7.42 -16.55
C SER A 126 -7.93 8.36 -16.72
N PHE A 127 -8.71 8.17 -17.78
CA PHE A 127 -9.91 8.94 -18.13
C PHE A 127 -11.20 8.22 -17.75
N ALA A 128 -11.09 6.99 -17.25
CA ALA A 128 -12.18 6.20 -16.71
C ALA A 128 -12.34 6.46 -15.19
N GLY A 129 -13.29 5.75 -14.59
CA GLY A 129 -13.57 5.89 -13.16
C GLY A 129 -14.24 7.21 -12.81
N LYS A 130 -14.05 7.65 -11.55
CA LYS A 130 -14.68 8.84 -11.00
C LYS A 130 -13.60 9.74 -10.39
N ASP A 131 -13.65 11.03 -10.71
CA ASP A 131 -12.81 12.08 -10.12
C ASP A 131 -11.29 11.79 -10.20
N GLY A 132 -10.85 10.92 -11.13
CA GLY A 132 -9.46 10.54 -11.30
C GLY A 132 -8.99 9.41 -10.39
N ASN A 133 -9.90 8.62 -9.82
CA ASN A 133 -9.57 7.50 -8.94
C ASN A 133 -8.91 6.30 -9.63
N HIS A 134 -8.64 6.38 -10.95
CA HIS A 134 -7.82 5.45 -11.72
C HIS A 134 -6.42 6.00 -12.08
N LYS A 135 -6.08 7.21 -11.64
CA LYS A 135 -4.76 7.81 -11.93
C LYS A 135 -3.67 7.29 -10.99
N SER A 136 -2.41 7.46 -11.42
CA SER A 136 -1.24 7.05 -10.63
C SER A 136 -1.28 7.57 -9.20
N GLY A 137 -0.98 6.68 -8.24
CA GLY A 137 -0.99 6.96 -6.81
C GLY A 137 -2.36 6.87 -6.14
N SER A 138 -3.46 6.71 -6.90
CA SER A 138 -4.80 6.47 -6.34
C SER A 138 -4.86 5.19 -5.53
N LEU A 139 -5.77 5.11 -4.56
CA LEU A 139 -6.34 3.85 -4.13
C LEU A 139 -7.37 3.45 -5.20
N TYR A 140 -6.96 2.56 -6.11
CA TYR A 140 -7.62 2.28 -7.37
C TYR A 140 -9.12 2.03 -7.23
N ASP A 141 -9.90 2.72 -8.06
CA ASP A 141 -11.37 2.70 -8.12
C ASP A 141 -12.08 3.15 -6.82
N MET A 142 -11.34 3.60 -5.80
CA MET A 142 -11.91 4.05 -4.53
C MET A 142 -11.62 5.52 -4.23
N LEU A 143 -10.35 5.93 -4.19
CA LEU A 143 -9.98 7.32 -3.85
C LEU A 143 -8.97 7.89 -4.85
N PRO A 144 -9.24 9.08 -5.43
CA PRO A 144 -8.30 9.76 -6.30
C PRO A 144 -7.11 10.33 -5.51
N PRO A 145 -5.95 10.55 -6.15
CA PRO A 145 -4.87 11.30 -5.54
C PRO A 145 -5.23 12.79 -5.42
N ASN A 146 -4.79 13.42 -4.33
CA ASN A 146 -5.08 14.82 -4.05
C ASN A 146 -4.17 15.82 -4.81
N ASP A 147 -3.01 15.40 -5.30
CA ASP A 147 -2.07 16.20 -6.11
C ASP A 147 -1.63 15.42 -7.35
N LEU A 148 -2.35 15.57 -8.43
CA LEU A 148 -2.07 14.89 -9.71
C LEU A 148 -0.75 15.37 -10.35
N LYS A 149 -0.20 16.50 -9.94
CA LYS A 149 1.08 17.03 -10.45
C LYS A 149 2.29 16.33 -9.83
N ALA A 150 2.11 15.48 -8.83
CA ALA A 150 3.21 14.73 -8.21
C ALA A 150 3.78 13.65 -9.13
N VAL A 151 3.00 13.12 -10.10
CA VAL A 151 3.46 12.09 -11.04
C VAL A 151 4.37 12.69 -12.11
N LYS A 152 5.46 11.98 -12.44
CA LYS A 152 6.32 12.28 -13.58
C LYS A 152 5.83 11.52 -14.82
N PRO A 153 6.11 12.03 -16.03
CA PRO A 153 5.70 11.39 -17.27
C PRO A 153 6.19 9.94 -17.44
N ALA A 154 5.54 9.21 -18.35
CA ALA A 154 6.03 7.91 -18.82
C ALA A 154 7.51 8.00 -19.26
N GLY A 155 8.30 6.97 -18.97
CA GLY A 155 9.74 6.93 -19.20
C GLY A 155 10.59 7.53 -18.08
N GLU A 156 10.00 8.22 -17.11
CA GLU A 156 10.70 8.78 -15.95
C GLU A 156 10.45 7.95 -14.67
N TRP A 157 11.47 7.94 -13.79
CA TRP A 157 11.36 7.27 -12.50
C TRP A 157 10.52 8.07 -11.50
N ASN A 158 9.47 7.43 -10.98
CA ASN A 158 8.64 7.92 -9.90
C ASN A 158 8.97 7.15 -8.60
N LYS A 159 8.96 7.84 -7.47
CA LYS A 159 9.12 7.22 -6.15
C LYS A 159 7.76 7.05 -5.48
N MET A 160 7.42 5.82 -5.14
CA MET A 160 6.25 5.47 -4.33
C MET A 160 6.68 5.17 -2.90
N ARG A 161 5.86 5.60 -1.95
CA ARG A 161 5.91 5.16 -0.56
C ARG A 161 4.48 4.83 -0.11
N LEU A 162 4.29 3.61 0.38
CA LEU A 162 3.03 3.13 0.94
C LEU A 162 3.22 2.84 2.42
N VAL A 163 2.37 3.41 3.26
CA VAL A 163 2.37 3.15 4.71
C VAL A 163 1.03 2.53 5.08
N ILE A 164 1.05 1.36 5.68
CA ILE A 164 -0.12 0.72 6.29
C ILE A 164 0.18 0.57 7.77
N LYS A 165 -0.66 1.18 8.62
CA LYS A 165 -0.44 1.14 10.06
C LYS A 165 -1.73 1.36 10.84
N ASN A 166 -2.00 0.46 11.81
CA ASN A 166 -3.12 0.60 12.75
C ASN A 166 -4.46 0.90 12.04
N GLY A 167 -4.76 0.20 10.95
CA GLY A 167 -6.00 0.35 10.20
C GLY A 167 -6.09 1.61 9.33
N LYS A 168 -4.95 2.26 9.05
CA LYS A 168 -4.82 3.42 8.15
C LYS A 168 -3.79 3.16 7.07
N GLY A 169 -4.04 3.70 5.88
CA GLY A 169 -3.15 3.66 4.74
C GLY A 169 -2.81 5.06 4.24
N GLU A 170 -1.58 5.24 3.77
CA GLU A 170 -1.12 6.47 3.11
C GLU A 170 -0.36 6.11 1.84
N SER A 171 -0.77 6.67 0.71
CA SER A 171 -0.02 6.62 -0.54
C SER A 171 0.73 7.92 -0.76
N TRP A 172 2.01 7.82 -1.06
CA TRP A 172 2.91 8.93 -1.32
C TRP A 172 3.55 8.78 -2.69
N LEU A 173 3.57 9.84 -3.47
CA LEU A 173 4.17 9.88 -4.80
C LEU A 173 5.15 11.06 -4.88
N ASN A 174 6.42 10.76 -5.21
CA ASN A 174 7.49 11.75 -5.33
C ASN A 174 7.62 12.69 -4.11
N GLY A 175 7.45 12.11 -2.91
CA GLY A 175 7.57 12.83 -1.63
C GLY A 175 6.33 13.58 -1.17
N LYS A 176 5.24 13.55 -1.93
CA LYS A 176 3.95 14.13 -1.54
C LYS A 176 2.95 13.04 -1.15
N LYS A 177 2.27 13.20 -0.02
CA LYS A 177 1.14 12.33 0.34
C LYS A 177 -0.02 12.64 -0.59
N VAL A 178 -0.45 11.65 -1.36
CA VAL A 178 -1.47 11.83 -2.39
C VAL A 178 -2.82 11.22 -2.03
N VAL A 179 -2.83 10.16 -1.20
CA VAL A 179 -4.05 9.56 -0.66
C VAL A 179 -3.86 9.19 0.80
N ASP A 180 -4.91 9.35 1.58
CA ASP A 180 -5.03 8.97 2.99
C ASP A 180 -6.35 8.21 3.16
N PHE A 181 -6.33 6.99 3.73
CA PHE A 181 -7.50 6.12 3.72
C PHE A 181 -7.54 5.18 4.93
N PRO A 182 -8.73 4.79 5.41
CA PRO A 182 -8.88 3.67 6.32
C PRO A 182 -8.60 2.36 5.57
N THR A 183 -8.13 1.32 6.27
CA THR A 183 -7.96 -0.03 5.70
C THR A 183 -8.98 -1.02 6.29
N LYS A 184 -9.86 -0.57 7.17
CA LYS A 184 -10.93 -1.35 7.80
C LYS A 184 -11.97 -0.46 8.46
N GLY A 185 -13.09 -1.07 8.85
CA GLY A 185 -14.20 -0.41 9.54
C GLY A 185 -15.22 0.21 8.59
N PRO A 186 -16.26 0.88 9.14
CA PRO A 186 -17.44 1.29 8.36
C PRO A 186 -17.12 2.21 7.16
N GLU A 187 -16.12 3.07 7.29
CA GLU A 187 -15.70 3.95 6.20
C GLU A 187 -15.05 3.16 5.05
N TRP A 188 -14.17 2.19 5.38
CA TRP A 188 -13.61 1.26 4.41
C TRP A 188 -14.70 0.45 3.71
N ASP A 189 -15.63 -0.13 4.49
CA ASP A 189 -16.73 -0.93 3.95
C ASP A 189 -17.60 -0.12 2.99
N ALA A 190 -17.84 1.14 3.32
CA ALA A 190 -18.58 2.06 2.45
C ALA A 190 -17.82 2.37 1.14
N MET A 191 -16.50 2.55 1.19
CA MET A 191 -15.68 2.75 -0.03
C MET A 191 -15.72 1.50 -0.92
N VAL A 192 -15.53 0.30 -0.37
CA VAL A 192 -15.64 -0.95 -1.12
C VAL A 192 -17.03 -1.12 -1.73
N ALA A 193 -18.10 -0.83 -0.97
CA ALA A 193 -19.48 -0.93 -1.45
C ALA A 193 -19.81 0.03 -2.60
N ASN A 194 -19.07 1.14 -2.73
CA ASN A 194 -19.23 2.15 -3.78
C ASN A 194 -18.24 1.99 -4.95
N SER A 195 -17.41 0.96 -4.94
CA SER A 195 -16.41 0.64 -5.97
C SER A 195 -16.81 -0.57 -6.81
N LYS A 196 -16.01 -0.87 -7.84
CA LYS A 196 -16.15 -2.11 -8.63
C LYS A 196 -15.93 -3.39 -7.80
N PHE A 197 -15.31 -3.27 -6.64
CA PHE A 197 -15.02 -4.37 -5.73
C PHE A 197 -16.23 -4.78 -4.86
N LYS A 198 -17.36 -4.11 -5.02
CA LYS A 198 -18.60 -4.45 -4.33
C LYS A 198 -18.95 -5.93 -4.53
N GLY A 199 -19.07 -6.65 -3.41
CA GLY A 199 -19.41 -8.07 -3.42
C GLY A 199 -18.25 -9.00 -3.75
N TRP A 200 -17.04 -8.51 -3.91
CA TRP A 200 -15.85 -9.36 -4.06
C TRP A 200 -15.49 -10.00 -2.72
N ASN A 201 -15.52 -11.32 -2.70
CA ASN A 201 -15.28 -12.05 -1.47
C ASN A 201 -13.80 -12.02 -1.08
N GLY A 202 -13.49 -11.40 0.05
CA GLY A 202 -12.14 -11.30 0.60
C GLY A 202 -11.35 -10.05 0.19
N PHE A 203 -11.93 -9.15 -0.63
CA PHE A 203 -11.25 -7.90 -1.01
C PHE A 203 -11.04 -6.98 0.19
N GLY A 204 -9.77 -6.66 0.48
CA GLY A 204 -9.39 -5.73 1.54
C GLY A 204 -9.79 -6.15 2.96
N THR A 205 -9.99 -7.46 3.21
CA THR A 205 -10.46 -7.95 4.53
C THR A 205 -9.33 -8.46 5.43
N SER A 206 -8.12 -8.59 4.91
CA SER A 206 -6.98 -9.13 5.66
C SER A 206 -6.10 -8.02 6.21
N ASP A 207 -5.69 -8.16 7.47
CA ASP A 207 -4.73 -7.25 8.13
C ASP A 207 -3.26 -7.61 7.84
N LYS A 208 -3.00 -8.68 7.07
CA LYS A 208 -1.66 -9.16 6.68
C LYS A 208 -1.73 -9.91 5.36
N GLY A 209 -0.73 -9.74 4.51
CA GLY A 209 -0.65 -10.47 3.24
C GLY A 209 0.60 -10.13 2.45
N HIS A 210 0.67 -10.63 1.23
CA HIS A 210 1.77 -10.38 0.31
C HIS A 210 1.69 -8.97 -0.27
N ILE A 211 2.85 -8.42 -0.65
CA ILE A 211 2.95 -7.32 -1.60
C ILE A 211 2.96 -7.93 -2.99
N ALA A 212 2.20 -7.37 -3.92
CA ALA A 212 2.21 -7.83 -5.31
C ALA A 212 2.50 -6.68 -6.27
N ILE A 213 3.13 -7.05 -7.39
CA ILE A 213 3.39 -6.17 -8.54
C ILE A 213 2.65 -6.74 -9.74
N GLN A 214 1.86 -5.90 -10.40
CA GLN A 214 0.95 -6.33 -11.46
C GLN A 214 1.63 -6.44 -12.82
N ASP A 215 1.36 -7.55 -13.54
CA ASP A 215 1.48 -7.69 -14.98
C ASP A 215 0.16 -7.29 -15.65
N HIS A 216 0.03 -6.04 -16.08
CA HIS A 216 -1.11 -5.59 -16.88
C HIS A 216 -0.89 -5.76 -18.39
N GLY A 217 0.31 -6.23 -18.77
CA GLY A 217 0.69 -6.47 -20.17
C GLY A 217 1.58 -5.41 -20.78
N ASP A 218 1.82 -4.33 -20.06
CA ASP A 218 2.63 -3.20 -20.53
C ASP A 218 4.00 -3.21 -19.86
N LYS A 219 5.01 -2.67 -20.58
CA LYS A 219 6.37 -2.62 -20.06
C LYS A 219 6.46 -1.66 -18.87
N VAL A 220 6.87 -2.20 -17.73
CA VAL A 220 7.06 -1.48 -16.46
C VAL A 220 8.37 -1.89 -15.82
N TRP A 221 9.00 -0.97 -15.10
CA TRP A 221 10.23 -1.18 -14.35
C TRP A 221 10.03 -0.85 -12.89
N TYR A 222 10.59 -1.69 -11.99
CA TYR A 222 10.61 -1.48 -10.55
C TYR A 222 12.02 -1.66 -10.01
N ARG A 223 12.44 -0.79 -9.09
CA ARG A 223 13.74 -0.88 -8.43
C ARG A 223 13.71 -0.30 -7.02
N ASN A 224 14.80 -0.46 -6.29
CA ASN A 224 14.97 0.09 -4.94
C ASN A 224 13.82 -0.28 -3.99
N ILE A 225 13.33 -1.54 -4.11
CA ILE A 225 12.18 -2.02 -3.36
C ILE A 225 12.65 -2.42 -1.96
N ARG A 226 12.14 -1.75 -0.94
CA ARG A 226 12.44 -2.03 0.46
C ARG A 226 11.22 -1.86 1.34
N ILE A 227 11.18 -2.61 2.41
CA ILE A 227 10.07 -2.60 3.37
C ILE A 227 10.61 -2.57 4.80
N ARG A 228 9.84 -2.02 5.73
CA ARG A 228 10.03 -2.21 7.16
C ARG A 228 8.69 -2.43 7.84
N GLU A 229 8.67 -3.30 8.83
CA GLU A 229 7.51 -3.50 9.70
C GLU A 229 7.40 -2.33 10.71
N LEU A 230 6.14 -2.00 11.13
CA LEU A 230 5.85 -0.83 11.95
C LEU A 230 5.21 -1.18 13.29
#